data_48d70b7d5d7719973fa3958a1ef93f1c
#
_entry.id   48d70b7d5d7719973fa3958a1ef93f1c
#
_cell.length_a   1.000
_cell.length_b   1.000
_cell.length_c   1.000
_cell.angle_alpha   90.00
_cell.angle_beta   90.00
_cell.angle_gamma   90.00
#
_symmetry.space_group_name_H-M   'P 1'
#
loop_
_entity.id
_entity.type
_entity.pdbx_description
1 polymer ?
#
loop_
_entity_poly.entity_id
_entity_poly.type
_entity_poly.pdbx_seq_one_letter_code
_entity_poly.pdbx_strand_id
1 'polypeptide(L)'
;MKKSLFILIAGICCHTVMAQDVQQISAEAAKVVTSVPPVEQKVEKPRYWATSLKTQVNVGQTGLTNWAAGGDNTMTLQGFVDANANWAKNAMFWNNRLQLDYGFVYASSKPIIQKSSDRIYLESKWGYRAVDNLYLSANYDFKSQFSSGWVYNTPAVPADKPEGTKLEDLPLREQIRLWEDARDLKSNFLAPAYTNIALGVDYKPAKWISINLAPLTGGFVIVNDAKLRTNYSMDMKEDYISLQSEFAGVDPSTITDATMKARYDYLQAGLADGNAYRSARFEFGAQLKVDFAVNVNDNFKYTSQVVLFSNYLKNPQNPRVNWDNRFDWKLAKFFSLTITTNLIYDDTIMIYSEKDLATHQRIQFREALAFGFTYTIAGK
;
A
#
# COMPACT_ATOMS: atom_id res chain seq x y z
N MET A 1 -22.74 35.36 16.83
CA MET A 1 -22.70 36.51 15.91
C MET A 1 -21.77 36.22 14.73
N LYS A 2 -22.34 36.33 13.50
CA LYS A 2 -21.71 36.50 12.16
C LYS A 2 -20.72 35.39 11.71
N LYS A 3 -21.11 34.37 10.91
CA LYS A 3 -21.37 34.27 9.45
C LYS A 3 -20.28 34.92 8.58
N SER A 4 -19.58 34.10 7.80
CA SER A 4 -19.25 34.47 6.42
C SER A 4 -18.97 33.19 5.59
N LEU A 5 -19.91 32.95 4.71
CA LEU A 5 -19.93 31.98 3.64
C LEU A 5 -19.26 32.65 2.43
N PHE A 6 -18.22 32.05 1.85
CA PHE A 6 -17.70 32.47 0.55
C PHE A 6 -18.23 31.52 -0.54
N ILE A 7 -19.20 32.02 -1.29
CA ILE A 7 -19.66 31.43 -2.57
C ILE A 7 -18.88 32.14 -3.66
N LEU A 8 -18.12 31.42 -4.44
CA LEU A 8 -17.49 31.89 -5.67
C LEU A 8 -18.40 31.53 -6.84
N ILE A 9 -19.12 32.51 -7.37
CA ILE A 9 -19.91 32.41 -8.59
C ILE A 9 -19.02 32.81 -9.75
N ALA A 10 -18.73 31.85 -10.65
CA ALA A 10 -18.13 32.14 -11.95
C ALA A 10 -19.23 32.49 -12.94
N GLY A 11 -19.28 33.75 -13.32
CA GLY A 11 -20.23 34.26 -14.33
C GLY A 11 -19.87 33.76 -15.74
N ILE A 12 -20.86 33.22 -16.42
CA ILE A 12 -20.82 32.88 -17.84
C ILE A 12 -21.30 34.13 -18.61
N CYS A 13 -20.39 34.79 -19.32
CA CYS A 13 -20.74 35.77 -20.32
C CYS A 13 -21.21 35.09 -21.61
N CYS A 14 -22.50 35.25 -21.87
CA CYS A 14 -23.12 34.87 -23.13
C CYS A 14 -23.00 36.04 -24.10
N HIS A 15 -22.20 35.90 -25.18
CA HIS A 15 -22.22 36.90 -26.27
C HIS A 15 -23.02 36.31 -27.42
N THR A 16 -24.17 36.94 -27.66
CA THR A 16 -24.97 36.74 -28.87
C THR A 16 -24.31 37.49 -30.03
N VAL A 17 -23.89 36.75 -31.07
CA VAL A 17 -23.52 37.32 -32.38
C VAL A 17 -24.66 37.11 -33.35
N MET A 18 -25.12 38.24 -33.88
CA MET A 18 -26.20 38.33 -34.89
C MET A 18 -25.77 37.69 -36.22
N ALA A 19 -26.74 37.01 -36.83
CA ALA A 19 -26.60 36.42 -38.17
C ALA A 19 -26.62 37.50 -39.23
N GLN A 20 -25.57 37.59 -40.03
CA GLN A 20 -25.63 38.30 -41.32
C GLN A 20 -24.87 37.53 -42.40
N ASP A 21 -25.56 37.27 -43.50
CA ASP A 21 -25.14 36.88 -44.85
C ASP A 21 -24.42 35.57 -45.06
N VAL A 22 -25.21 34.48 -45.12
CA VAL A 22 -24.75 33.13 -45.49
C VAL A 22 -24.56 32.93 -47.01
N GLN A 23 -25.00 33.87 -47.87
CA GLN A 23 -24.94 33.68 -49.36
C GLN A 23 -23.68 34.20 -50.04
N GLN A 24 -22.90 35.08 -49.45
CA GLN A 24 -21.61 35.52 -50.03
C GLN A 24 -20.42 34.66 -49.63
N ILE A 25 -20.52 33.89 -48.54
CA ILE A 25 -19.43 33.03 -48.02
C ILE A 25 -19.31 31.74 -48.85
N SER A 26 -20.37 31.27 -49.50
CA SER A 26 -20.35 30.00 -50.26
C SER A 26 -19.58 30.06 -51.59
N ALA A 27 -19.45 31.24 -52.19
CA ALA A 27 -18.75 31.39 -53.48
C ALA A 27 -17.22 31.61 -53.31
N GLU A 28 -16.77 32.18 -52.17
CA GLU A 28 -15.33 32.29 -51.86
C GLU A 28 -14.77 31.03 -51.26
N ALA A 29 -15.56 30.28 -50.48
CA ALA A 29 -15.12 28.99 -49.93
C ALA A 29 -14.82 27.95 -51.00
N ALA A 30 -15.54 27.97 -52.15
CA ALA A 30 -15.28 27.07 -53.27
C ALA A 30 -13.96 27.34 -53.98
N LYS A 31 -13.43 28.56 -53.94
CA LYS A 31 -12.11 28.91 -54.55
C LYS A 31 -10.92 28.60 -53.64
N VAL A 32 -11.12 28.54 -52.36
CA VAL A 32 -10.05 28.22 -51.40
C VAL A 32 -9.79 26.69 -51.33
N VAL A 33 -10.79 25.87 -51.59
CA VAL A 33 -10.64 24.40 -51.53
C VAL A 33 -9.79 23.81 -52.67
N THR A 34 -9.59 24.54 -53.79
CA THR A 34 -8.75 24.08 -54.92
C THR A 34 -7.27 24.45 -54.81
N SER A 35 -6.84 25.21 -53.80
CA SER A 35 -5.45 25.62 -53.63
C SER A 35 -4.79 25.12 -52.31
N VAL A 36 -5.47 24.20 -51.60
CA VAL A 36 -4.83 23.56 -50.45
C VAL A 36 -3.89 22.48 -50.98
N PRO A 37 -2.55 22.63 -50.78
CA PRO A 37 -1.65 21.51 -51.11
C PRO A 37 -2.11 20.28 -50.30
N PRO A 38 -1.94 19.06 -50.86
CA PRO A 38 -2.33 17.85 -50.13
C PRO A 38 -1.69 17.89 -48.77
N VAL A 39 -2.55 17.89 -47.74
CA VAL A 39 -2.06 17.79 -46.33
C VAL A 39 -1.27 16.49 -46.33
N GLU A 40 0.08 16.62 -46.22
CA GLU A 40 0.90 15.47 -45.94
C GLU A 40 0.29 14.80 -44.70
N GLN A 41 -0.35 13.65 -44.91
CA GLN A 41 -0.79 12.83 -43.79
C GLN A 41 0.47 12.50 -42.99
N LYS A 42 0.68 13.26 -41.92
CA LYS A 42 1.77 13.03 -40.99
C LYS A 42 1.53 11.61 -40.49
N VAL A 43 2.26 10.65 -41.05
CA VAL A 43 2.21 9.25 -40.63
C VAL A 43 2.57 9.26 -39.13
N GLU A 44 1.54 9.14 -38.29
CA GLU A 44 1.78 9.10 -36.85
C GLU A 44 2.67 7.90 -36.57
N LYS A 45 3.83 8.16 -36.00
CA LYS A 45 4.74 7.08 -35.60
C LYS A 45 4.00 6.16 -34.64
N PRO A 46 4.04 4.83 -34.83
CA PRO A 46 3.31 3.90 -33.98
C PRO A 46 3.74 4.12 -32.51
N ARG A 47 2.76 4.37 -31.66
CA ARG A 47 2.99 4.54 -30.24
C ARG A 47 2.95 3.16 -29.56
N TYR A 48 4.06 2.76 -28.99
CA TYR A 48 4.18 1.47 -28.29
C TYR A 48 3.90 1.58 -26.79
N TRP A 49 3.85 2.81 -26.25
CA TRP A 49 3.61 3.08 -24.84
C TRP A 49 2.20 3.60 -24.61
N ALA A 50 1.51 3.01 -23.62
CA ALA A 50 0.28 3.51 -23.04
C ALA A 50 0.56 3.87 -21.57
N THR A 51 0.34 5.12 -21.19
CA THR A 51 0.58 5.61 -19.83
C THR A 51 -0.70 6.09 -19.19
N SER A 52 -0.81 5.93 -17.88
CA SER A 52 -1.90 6.52 -17.11
C SER A 52 -1.42 6.92 -15.71
N LEU A 53 -1.97 8.00 -15.20
CA LEU A 53 -1.77 8.47 -13.84
C LEU A 53 -3.14 8.74 -13.22
N LYS A 54 -3.47 8.01 -12.16
CA LYS A 54 -4.64 8.24 -11.31
C LYS A 54 -4.16 8.80 -9.98
N THR A 55 -4.69 9.96 -9.61
CA THR A 55 -4.50 10.54 -8.29
C THR A 55 -5.84 10.63 -7.58
N GLN A 56 -5.84 10.38 -6.28
CA GLN A 56 -7.05 10.44 -5.47
C GLN A 56 -6.71 11.04 -4.11
N VAL A 57 -7.53 11.95 -3.63
CA VAL A 57 -7.48 12.51 -2.28
C VAL A 57 -8.82 12.21 -1.62
N ASN A 58 -8.77 11.49 -0.53
CA ASN A 58 -9.92 11.12 0.27
C ASN A 58 -9.92 11.94 1.57
N VAL A 59 -11.07 12.50 1.92
CA VAL A 59 -11.29 13.21 3.17
C VAL A 59 -12.52 12.62 3.82
N GLY A 60 -12.43 12.28 5.10
CA GLY A 60 -13.55 11.82 5.91
C GLY A 60 -13.65 12.61 7.20
N GLN A 61 -14.86 12.85 7.65
CA GLN A 61 -15.12 13.50 8.93
C GLN A 61 -16.32 12.86 9.61
N THR A 62 -16.20 12.63 10.92
CA THR A 62 -17.32 12.30 11.81
C THR A 62 -17.36 13.39 12.87
N GLY A 63 -18.52 14.06 13.01
CA GLY A 63 -18.76 15.07 14.02
C GLY A 63 -19.93 14.62 14.92
N LEU A 64 -19.69 14.51 16.22
CA LEU A 64 -20.65 14.09 17.22
C LEU A 64 -20.89 15.26 18.19
N THR A 65 -22.16 15.60 18.45
CA THR A 65 -22.55 16.59 19.44
C THR A 65 -23.70 16.03 20.25
N ASN A 66 -23.51 15.87 21.55
CA ASN A 66 -24.53 15.30 22.48
C ASN A 66 -25.02 13.90 22.03
N TRP A 67 -24.12 13.10 21.44
CA TRP A 67 -24.43 11.77 20.90
C TRP A 67 -24.35 10.71 21.99
N ALA A 68 -25.51 10.20 22.46
CA ALA A 68 -25.59 9.28 23.60
C ALA A 68 -25.06 7.87 23.32
N ALA A 69 -24.97 7.46 22.03
CA ALA A 69 -24.50 6.12 21.67
C ALA A 69 -22.97 5.95 21.71
N GLY A 70 -22.22 7.00 22.07
CA GLY A 70 -20.75 6.98 22.10
C GLY A 70 -20.11 7.12 20.72
N GLY A 71 -18.77 7.09 20.65
CA GLY A 71 -17.97 7.27 19.47
C GLY A 71 -17.07 8.53 19.55
N ASP A 72 -16.24 8.72 18.53
CA ASP A 72 -15.28 9.83 18.47
C ASP A 72 -15.58 10.80 17.33
N ASN A 73 -15.26 12.06 17.55
CA ASN A 73 -15.05 12.97 16.43
C ASN A 73 -13.77 12.55 15.71
N THR A 74 -13.90 12.25 14.43
CA THR A 74 -12.75 11.79 13.63
C THR A 74 -12.55 12.65 12.39
N MET A 75 -11.31 12.78 11.98
CA MET A 75 -10.92 13.36 10.69
C MET A 75 -9.91 12.44 10.02
N THR A 76 -10.15 12.11 8.75
CA THR A 76 -9.25 11.28 7.95
C THR A 76 -8.82 12.03 6.70
N LEU A 77 -7.56 11.86 6.33
CA LEU A 77 -7.00 12.36 5.07
C LEU A 77 -6.13 11.27 4.47
N GLN A 78 -6.36 10.93 3.20
CA GLN A 78 -5.58 9.91 2.49
C GLN A 78 -5.28 10.38 1.07
N GLY A 79 -4.02 10.26 0.65
CA GLY A 79 -3.55 10.44 -0.71
C GLY A 79 -3.25 9.09 -1.36
N PHE A 80 -3.67 8.91 -2.61
CA PHE A 80 -3.39 7.72 -3.39
C PHE A 80 -2.93 8.10 -4.79
N VAL A 81 -1.89 7.42 -5.28
CA VAL A 81 -1.35 7.56 -6.63
C VAL A 81 -1.24 6.17 -7.26
N ASP A 82 -1.69 6.02 -8.50
CA ASP A 82 -1.52 4.81 -9.31
C ASP A 82 -1.03 5.24 -10.71
N ALA A 83 0.25 5.02 -10.97
CA ALA A 83 0.91 5.35 -12.21
C ALA A 83 1.20 4.06 -12.99
N ASN A 84 0.85 4.03 -14.27
CA ASN A 84 1.07 2.89 -15.15
C ASN A 84 1.80 3.33 -16.41
N ALA A 85 2.78 2.53 -16.85
CA ALA A 85 3.48 2.69 -18.11
C ALA A 85 3.61 1.33 -18.79
N ASN A 86 2.77 1.08 -19.79
CA ASN A 86 2.67 -0.19 -20.47
C ASN A 86 3.20 -0.07 -21.90
N TRP A 87 4.18 -0.89 -22.23
CA TRP A 87 4.75 -0.98 -23.56
C TRP A 87 4.33 -2.29 -24.21
N ALA A 88 3.99 -2.23 -25.49
CA ALA A 88 3.69 -3.43 -26.28
C ALA A 88 4.20 -3.26 -27.71
N LYS A 89 4.90 -4.26 -28.22
CA LYS A 89 5.36 -4.33 -29.61
C LYS A 89 5.49 -5.78 -30.06
N ASN A 90 4.85 -6.13 -31.18
CA ASN A 90 4.85 -7.47 -31.75
C ASN A 90 4.37 -8.54 -30.72
N ALA A 91 5.24 -9.49 -30.38
CA ALA A 91 4.97 -10.55 -29.43
C ALA A 91 5.33 -10.19 -27.95
N MET A 92 5.87 -8.99 -27.71
CA MET A 92 6.37 -8.59 -26.40
C MET A 92 5.50 -7.53 -25.75
N PHE A 93 5.40 -7.58 -24.44
CA PHE A 93 4.89 -6.50 -23.61
C PHE A 93 5.77 -6.24 -22.40
N TRP A 94 5.69 -5.04 -21.85
CA TRP A 94 6.35 -4.65 -20.61
C TRP A 94 5.45 -3.67 -19.87
N ASN A 95 4.85 -4.16 -18.79
CA ASN A 95 3.91 -3.42 -17.97
C ASN A 95 4.59 -2.99 -16.67
N ASN A 96 4.51 -1.70 -16.37
CA ASN A 96 5.05 -1.13 -15.14
C ASN A 96 3.94 -0.42 -14.39
N ARG A 97 3.91 -0.58 -13.07
CA ARG A 97 2.94 0.03 -12.18
C ARG A 97 3.62 0.51 -10.91
N LEU A 98 3.32 1.74 -10.52
CA LEU A 98 3.70 2.31 -9.24
C LEU A 98 2.42 2.71 -8.49
N GLN A 99 2.25 2.21 -7.27
CA GLN A 99 1.19 2.63 -6.37
C GLN A 99 1.79 3.21 -5.10
N LEU A 100 1.29 4.37 -4.71
CA LEU A 100 1.64 5.05 -3.47
C LEU A 100 0.35 5.34 -2.73
N ASP A 101 0.31 5.04 -1.44
CA ASP A 101 -0.82 5.29 -0.56
C ASP A 101 -0.29 5.82 0.77
N TYR A 102 -0.81 6.95 1.23
CA TYR A 102 -0.45 7.50 2.51
C TYR A 102 -1.63 8.22 3.15
N GLY A 103 -1.92 7.89 4.41
CA GLY A 103 -3.09 8.43 5.08
C GLY A 103 -2.91 8.60 6.57
N PHE A 104 -3.69 9.54 7.10
CA PHE A 104 -3.76 9.89 8.50
C PHE A 104 -5.18 9.80 9.01
N VAL A 105 -5.31 9.54 10.30
CA VAL A 105 -6.55 9.65 11.04
C VAL A 105 -6.26 10.38 12.36
N TYR A 106 -7.14 11.30 12.71
CA TYR A 106 -7.23 11.92 14.02
C TYR A 106 -8.56 11.51 14.66
N ALA A 107 -8.53 11.15 15.94
CA ALA A 107 -9.71 10.85 16.74
C ALA A 107 -9.66 11.68 18.03
N SER A 108 -10.80 12.24 18.46
CA SER A 108 -10.84 13.11 19.64
C SER A 108 -10.46 12.43 20.95
N SER A 109 -10.66 11.11 21.04
CA SER A 109 -10.23 10.30 22.20
C SER A 109 -8.72 10.09 22.29
N LYS A 110 -7.99 10.37 21.19
CA LYS A 110 -6.54 10.18 21.11
C LYS A 110 -5.93 11.46 20.52
N PRO A 111 -5.34 12.34 21.32
CA PRO A 111 -4.88 13.66 20.87
C PRO A 111 -3.58 13.59 20.04
N ILE A 112 -3.44 12.56 19.23
CA ILE A 112 -2.32 12.29 18.32
C ILE A 112 -2.82 11.96 16.93
N ILE A 113 -2.07 12.38 15.92
CA ILE A 113 -2.32 11.96 14.53
C ILE A 113 -1.77 10.56 14.33
N GLN A 114 -2.63 9.65 13.91
CA GLN A 114 -2.29 8.26 13.66
C GLN A 114 -2.18 8.00 12.16
N LYS A 115 -1.27 7.16 11.76
CA LYS A 115 -1.18 6.67 10.40
C LYS A 115 -2.30 5.66 10.11
N SER A 116 -3.11 5.88 9.09
CA SER A 116 -4.21 5.00 8.69
C SER A 116 -3.86 4.09 7.52
N SER A 117 -3.01 4.56 6.60
CA SER A 117 -2.50 3.79 5.47
C SER A 117 -1.08 4.23 5.14
N ASP A 118 -0.29 3.29 4.60
CA ASP A 118 1.07 3.56 4.15
C ASP A 118 1.52 2.41 3.25
N ARG A 119 1.76 2.70 1.97
CA ARG A 119 2.14 1.69 0.99
C ARG A 119 2.99 2.29 -0.12
N ILE A 120 4.09 1.63 -0.40
CA ILE A 120 4.86 1.74 -1.63
C ILE A 120 4.73 0.40 -2.34
N TYR A 121 4.27 0.38 -3.57
CA TYR A 121 4.21 -0.82 -4.39
C TYR A 121 4.70 -0.51 -5.80
N LEU A 122 5.69 -1.24 -6.25
CA LEU A 122 6.22 -1.20 -7.61
C LEU A 122 6.10 -2.59 -8.22
N GLU A 123 5.57 -2.67 -9.43
CA GLU A 123 5.51 -3.89 -10.23
C GLU A 123 6.05 -3.61 -11.63
N SER A 124 6.86 -4.53 -12.14
CA SER A 124 7.39 -4.51 -13.50
C SER A 124 7.27 -5.90 -14.10
N LYS A 125 6.41 -6.08 -15.10
CA LYS A 125 6.11 -7.36 -15.73
C LYS A 125 6.46 -7.34 -17.20
N TRP A 126 7.45 -8.11 -17.59
CA TRP A 126 7.80 -8.37 -18.97
C TRP A 126 7.17 -9.69 -19.43
N GLY A 127 6.74 -9.77 -20.70
CA GLY A 127 6.21 -11.00 -21.28
C GLY A 127 6.48 -11.12 -22.77
N TYR A 128 6.69 -12.37 -23.21
CA TYR A 128 6.85 -12.77 -24.59
C TYR A 128 5.77 -13.79 -24.95
N ARG A 129 4.98 -13.52 -26.00
CA ARG A 129 3.90 -14.41 -26.46
C ARG A 129 4.51 -15.66 -27.09
N ALA A 130 4.32 -16.80 -26.42
CA ALA A 130 4.75 -18.10 -26.92
C ALA A 130 3.72 -18.71 -27.90
N VAL A 131 2.45 -18.68 -27.51
CA VAL A 131 1.29 -19.04 -28.32
C VAL A 131 0.12 -18.09 -27.98
N ASP A 132 -1.01 -18.26 -28.64
CA ASP A 132 -2.18 -17.42 -28.36
C ASP A 132 -2.59 -17.53 -26.89
N ASN A 133 -2.76 -16.35 -26.25
CA ASN A 133 -3.12 -16.20 -24.85
C ASN A 133 -2.11 -16.71 -23.82
N LEU A 134 -0.97 -17.29 -24.24
CA LEU A 134 0.08 -17.79 -23.34
C LEU A 134 1.39 -17.04 -23.56
N TYR A 135 1.96 -16.51 -22.48
CA TYR A 135 3.20 -15.73 -22.50
C TYR A 135 4.23 -16.33 -21.54
N LEU A 136 5.48 -16.39 -21.96
CA LEU A 136 6.59 -16.49 -21.03
C LEU A 136 6.73 -15.16 -20.32
N SER A 137 6.89 -15.15 -19.01
CA SER A 137 6.88 -13.90 -18.23
C SER A 137 7.95 -13.87 -17.16
N ALA A 138 8.47 -12.66 -16.94
CA ALA A 138 9.29 -12.29 -15.80
C ALA A 138 8.59 -11.13 -15.09
N ASN A 139 8.29 -11.31 -13.80
CA ASN A 139 7.64 -10.30 -12.97
C ASN A 139 8.57 -9.91 -11.83
N TYR A 140 8.79 -8.62 -11.64
CA TYR A 140 9.45 -8.04 -10.49
C TYR A 140 8.43 -7.27 -9.68
N ASP A 141 8.40 -7.47 -8.37
CA ASP A 141 7.61 -6.66 -7.46
C ASP A 141 8.44 -6.21 -6.25
N PHE A 142 8.10 -5.03 -5.78
CA PHE A 142 8.62 -4.44 -4.56
C PHE A 142 7.49 -3.82 -3.77
N LYS A 143 7.45 -4.11 -2.45
CA LYS A 143 6.46 -3.57 -1.52
C LYS A 143 7.14 -3.11 -0.25
N SER A 144 6.81 -1.91 0.22
CA SER A 144 7.27 -1.37 1.51
C SER A 144 6.31 -0.27 1.98
N GLN A 145 6.73 0.49 2.97
CA GLN A 145 6.06 1.67 3.52
C GLN A 145 7.03 2.86 3.62
N PHE A 146 6.47 4.09 3.76
CA PHE A 146 7.24 5.34 3.83
C PHE A 146 7.78 5.63 5.24
N SER A 147 6.98 5.31 6.28
CA SER A 147 7.24 5.78 7.63
C SER A 147 6.92 4.73 8.69
N SER A 148 7.24 5.06 9.95
CA SER A 148 6.94 4.22 11.11
C SER A 148 5.44 4.00 11.26
N GLY A 149 5.05 2.75 11.49
CA GLY A 149 3.70 2.33 11.88
C GLY A 149 3.69 1.91 13.33
N TRP A 150 2.68 2.36 14.06
CA TRP A 150 2.58 2.16 15.50
C TRP A 150 1.27 1.48 15.88
N VAL A 151 1.31 0.67 16.94
CA VAL A 151 0.13 0.31 17.72
C VAL A 151 0.09 1.22 18.92
N TYR A 152 -1.07 1.80 19.18
CA TYR A 152 -1.28 2.78 20.24
C TYR A 152 -2.01 2.12 21.39
N ASN A 153 -1.29 1.88 22.48
CA ASN A 153 -1.85 1.36 23.72
C ASN A 153 -2.43 2.53 24.53
N THR A 154 -3.49 2.30 25.29
CA THR A 154 -4.05 3.31 26.17
C THR A 154 -3.03 3.59 27.28
N PRO A 155 -2.52 4.82 27.41
CA PRO A 155 -1.54 5.14 28.45
C PRO A 155 -2.19 5.14 29.84
N ALA A 156 -1.41 4.77 30.83
CA ALA A 156 -1.80 4.92 32.23
C ALA A 156 -1.66 6.39 32.68
N VAL A 157 -2.54 6.83 33.57
CA VAL A 157 -2.37 8.12 34.24
C VAL A 157 -1.15 8.02 35.17
N PRO A 158 -0.23 9.01 35.17
CA PRO A 158 0.95 9.00 36.05
C PRO A 158 0.58 8.92 37.55
N ALA A 159 1.33 8.15 38.31
CA ALA A 159 1.05 7.88 39.73
C ALA A 159 1.18 9.11 40.64
N ASP A 160 1.80 10.18 40.16
CA ASP A 160 1.95 11.46 40.87
C ASP A 160 0.69 12.35 40.83
N LYS A 161 -0.33 11.94 40.06
CA LYS A 161 -1.60 12.66 39.93
C LYS A 161 -2.60 12.24 41.03
N PRO A 162 -3.54 13.14 41.39
CA PRO A 162 -4.61 12.80 42.34
C PRO A 162 -5.38 11.57 41.93
N GLU A 163 -5.85 10.79 42.91
CA GLU A 163 -6.70 9.63 42.68
C GLU A 163 -8.00 10.02 41.94
N GLY A 164 -8.36 9.28 40.90
CA GLY A 164 -9.53 9.57 40.07
C GLY A 164 -9.27 10.51 38.88
N THR A 165 -8.05 11.04 38.72
CA THR A 165 -7.67 11.82 37.54
C THR A 165 -7.78 10.95 36.29
N LYS A 166 -8.42 11.45 35.23
CA LYS A 166 -8.50 10.78 33.94
C LYS A 166 -7.49 11.37 32.97
N LEU A 167 -7.14 10.62 31.90
CA LEU A 167 -6.25 11.12 30.84
C LEU A 167 -6.73 12.42 30.22
N GLU A 168 -8.04 12.56 30.02
CA GLU A 168 -8.68 13.73 29.45
C GLU A 168 -8.59 14.98 30.31
N ASP A 169 -8.36 14.83 31.61
CA ASP A 169 -8.19 15.93 32.56
C ASP A 169 -6.78 16.54 32.55
N LEU A 170 -5.82 15.82 31.95
CA LEU A 170 -4.44 16.27 31.87
C LEU A 170 -4.25 17.37 30.81
N PRO A 171 -3.25 18.24 30.95
CA PRO A 171 -2.91 19.18 29.89
C PRO A 171 -2.64 18.47 28.56
N LEU A 172 -3.13 19.01 27.45
CA LEU A 172 -3.02 18.41 26.11
C LEU A 172 -1.58 17.95 25.76
N ARG A 173 -0.60 18.73 26.14
CA ARG A 173 0.82 18.41 25.91
C ARG A 173 1.28 17.15 26.65
N GLU A 174 0.76 16.95 27.86
CA GLU A 174 1.03 15.75 28.67
C GLU A 174 0.31 14.53 28.10
N GLN A 175 -0.96 14.68 27.70
CA GLN A 175 -1.70 13.63 27.00
C GLN A 175 -0.94 13.16 25.76
N ILE A 176 -0.51 14.08 24.88
CA ILE A 176 0.24 13.75 23.65
C ILE A 176 1.49 12.93 24.01
N ARG A 177 2.29 13.36 24.98
CA ARG A 177 3.50 12.65 25.41
C ARG A 177 3.19 11.24 25.88
N LEU A 178 2.18 11.07 26.75
CA LEU A 178 1.78 9.76 27.27
C LEU A 178 1.36 8.80 26.16
N TRP A 179 0.58 9.30 25.18
CA TRP A 179 0.18 8.50 24.01
C TRP A 179 1.37 8.15 23.11
N GLU A 180 2.35 9.03 22.97
CA GLU A 180 3.58 8.76 22.23
C GLU A 180 4.49 7.76 22.94
N ASP A 181 4.57 7.82 24.27
CA ASP A 181 5.37 6.90 25.07
C ASP A 181 4.74 5.48 25.14
N ALA A 182 3.40 5.39 25.08
CA ALA A 182 2.66 4.13 25.18
C ALA A 182 2.51 3.37 23.84
N ARG A 183 3.14 3.83 22.76
CA ARG A 183 3.03 3.20 21.44
C ARG A 183 4.13 2.18 21.17
N ASP A 184 3.77 1.09 20.49
CA ASP A 184 4.70 0.05 20.04
C ASP A 184 4.99 0.18 18.54
N LEU A 185 6.25 0.13 18.16
CA LEU A 185 6.66 0.11 16.77
C LEU A 185 6.26 -1.22 16.12
N LYS A 186 5.58 -1.15 14.97
CA LYS A 186 5.16 -2.34 14.20
C LYS A 186 5.76 -2.40 12.81
N SER A 187 6.05 -1.25 12.20
CA SER A 187 6.72 -1.18 10.90
C SER A 187 7.52 0.11 10.79
N ASN A 188 8.49 0.14 9.87
CA ASN A 188 9.29 1.31 9.56
C ASN A 188 9.68 1.28 8.08
N PHE A 189 10.31 2.32 7.54
CA PHE A 189 10.83 2.32 6.18
C PHE A 189 11.76 1.11 5.96
N LEU A 190 11.49 0.29 4.93
CA LEU A 190 12.15 -1.00 4.67
C LEU A 190 12.13 -1.98 5.86
N ALA A 191 11.12 -1.90 6.71
CA ALA A 191 10.92 -2.82 7.83
C ALA A 191 9.41 -3.07 8.07
N PRO A 192 8.77 -4.04 7.29
CA PRO A 192 9.41 -4.87 6.27
C PRO A 192 9.42 -4.25 4.88
N ALA A 193 10.33 -4.70 4.03
CA ALA A 193 10.21 -4.61 2.59
C ALA A 193 10.24 -6.02 1.98
N TYR A 194 9.48 -6.20 0.91
CA TYR A 194 9.42 -7.44 0.13
C TYR A 194 9.85 -7.13 -1.30
N THR A 195 10.75 -7.92 -1.85
CA THR A 195 11.15 -7.82 -3.25
C THR A 195 11.23 -9.21 -3.84
N ASN A 196 10.60 -9.43 -5.01
CA ASN A 196 10.53 -10.73 -5.64
C ASN A 196 10.78 -10.62 -7.15
N ILE A 197 11.40 -11.66 -7.71
CA ILE A 197 11.47 -11.92 -9.14
C ILE A 197 10.81 -13.27 -9.38
N ALA A 198 9.78 -13.29 -10.22
CA ALA A 198 8.99 -14.48 -10.54
C ALA A 198 9.11 -14.78 -12.04
N LEU A 199 9.63 -15.94 -12.37
CA LEU A 199 9.79 -16.44 -13.74
C LEU A 199 8.78 -17.55 -13.99
N GLY A 200 7.98 -17.44 -15.04
CA GLY A 200 6.92 -18.40 -15.30
C GLY A 200 6.13 -18.13 -16.58
N VAL A 201 4.89 -18.54 -16.56
CA VAL A 201 3.95 -18.40 -17.68
C VAL A 201 2.74 -17.57 -17.27
N ASP A 202 2.27 -16.75 -18.17
CA ASP A 202 1.12 -15.87 -17.99
C ASP A 202 0.04 -16.25 -19.00
N TYR A 203 -1.07 -16.78 -18.53
CA TYR A 203 -2.22 -17.16 -19.35
C TYR A 203 -3.30 -16.08 -19.28
N LYS A 204 -3.66 -15.53 -20.43
CA LYS A 204 -4.63 -14.43 -20.56
C LYS A 204 -5.81 -14.88 -21.42
N PRO A 205 -6.75 -15.69 -20.89
CA PRO A 205 -7.90 -16.18 -21.67
C PRO A 205 -8.82 -15.06 -22.14
N ALA A 206 -8.86 -13.94 -21.41
CA ALA A 206 -9.61 -12.75 -21.76
C ALA A 206 -8.89 -11.47 -21.31
N LYS A 207 -9.33 -10.31 -21.82
CA LYS A 207 -8.71 -9.00 -21.48
C LYS A 207 -8.86 -8.60 -20.03
N TRP A 208 -9.79 -9.21 -19.31
CA TRP A 208 -10.13 -8.89 -17.92
C TRP A 208 -9.54 -9.86 -16.89
N ILE A 209 -8.84 -10.93 -17.32
CA ILE A 209 -8.22 -11.92 -16.44
C ILE A 209 -6.82 -12.29 -16.94
N SER A 210 -5.88 -12.38 -16.01
CA SER A 210 -4.52 -12.85 -16.22
C SER A 210 -4.15 -13.82 -15.10
N ILE A 211 -3.68 -15.01 -15.45
CA ILE A 211 -3.27 -16.06 -14.52
C ILE A 211 -1.78 -16.28 -14.75
N ASN A 212 -0.96 -15.94 -13.78
CA ASN A 212 0.48 -16.12 -13.82
C ASN A 212 0.89 -17.25 -12.88
N LEU A 213 1.50 -18.29 -13.44
CA LEU A 213 2.12 -19.39 -12.68
C LEU A 213 3.63 -19.28 -12.82
N ALA A 214 4.31 -18.97 -11.75
CA ALA A 214 5.75 -18.79 -11.68
C ALA A 214 6.39 -19.78 -10.69
N PRO A 215 6.81 -20.96 -11.17
CA PRO A 215 7.44 -21.98 -10.31
C PRO A 215 8.84 -21.58 -9.83
N LEU A 216 9.45 -20.59 -10.47
CA LEU A 216 10.75 -20.04 -10.11
C LEU A 216 10.57 -18.60 -9.60
N THR A 217 10.20 -18.48 -8.34
CA THR A 217 10.05 -17.19 -7.66
C THR A 217 11.07 -17.10 -6.55
N GLY A 218 11.97 -16.11 -6.64
CA GLY A 218 12.97 -15.81 -5.61
C GLY A 218 12.90 -14.38 -5.17
N GLY A 219 13.18 -14.12 -3.89
CA GLY A 219 13.13 -12.78 -3.36
C GLY A 219 13.71 -12.63 -1.97
N PHE A 220 13.58 -11.42 -1.45
CA PHE A 220 14.05 -11.08 -0.11
C PHE A 220 12.94 -10.43 0.70
N VAL A 221 12.85 -10.84 1.95
CA VAL A 221 12.19 -10.09 3.01
C VAL A 221 13.29 -9.28 3.72
N ILE A 222 13.15 -7.97 3.74
CA ILE A 222 14.12 -7.04 4.32
C ILE A 222 13.48 -6.37 5.53
N VAL A 223 14.18 -6.41 6.68
CA VAL A 223 13.79 -5.74 7.92
C VAL A 223 14.98 -4.91 8.39
N ASN A 224 15.04 -3.67 7.91
CA ASN A 224 16.17 -2.77 8.19
C ASN A 224 16.22 -2.37 9.66
N ASP A 225 15.07 -2.17 10.30
CA ASP A 225 14.98 -1.83 11.72
C ASP A 225 15.19 -3.08 12.59
N ALA A 226 16.26 -3.06 13.40
CA ALA A 226 16.66 -4.21 14.23
C ALA A 226 15.57 -4.62 15.23
N LYS A 227 14.86 -3.67 15.84
CA LYS A 227 13.80 -3.92 16.84
C LYS A 227 12.61 -4.68 16.26
N LEU A 228 12.44 -4.67 14.94
CA LEU A 228 11.34 -5.33 14.26
C LEU A 228 11.68 -6.73 13.74
N ARG A 229 12.95 -7.13 13.73
CA ARG A 229 13.38 -8.39 13.09
C ARG A 229 12.72 -9.62 13.69
N THR A 230 12.49 -9.66 14.98
CA THR A 230 11.78 -10.75 15.67
C THR A 230 10.30 -10.81 15.25
N ASN A 231 9.65 -9.65 15.05
CA ASN A 231 8.23 -9.57 14.64
C ASN A 231 7.98 -10.14 13.24
N TYR A 232 9.03 -10.16 12.40
CA TYR A 232 8.98 -10.67 11.02
C TYR A 232 9.74 -11.99 10.86
N SER A 233 10.00 -12.70 11.97
CA SER A 233 10.64 -14.04 12.00
C SER A 233 11.94 -14.09 11.20
N MET A 234 12.78 -13.05 11.38
CA MET A 234 14.11 -13.03 10.76
C MET A 234 15.03 -14.05 11.43
N ASP A 235 15.83 -14.73 10.63
CA ASP A 235 16.74 -15.75 11.11
C ASP A 235 17.85 -15.15 11.99
N MET A 236 18.21 -15.84 13.06
CA MET A 236 19.34 -15.46 13.92
C MET A 236 20.65 -15.66 13.14
N LYS A 237 21.64 -14.81 13.43
CA LYS A 237 22.99 -14.91 12.88
C LYS A 237 23.74 -16.07 13.54
N GLU A 238 24.66 -16.71 12.82
CA GLU A 238 25.37 -17.91 13.25
C GLU A 238 26.22 -17.73 14.52
N ASP A 239 26.87 -16.56 14.64
CA ASP A 239 27.62 -16.17 15.83
C ASP A 239 26.75 -16.11 17.10
N TYR A 240 25.53 -15.57 16.98
CA TYR A 240 24.57 -15.52 18.09
C TYR A 240 23.95 -16.89 18.40
N ILE A 241 23.71 -17.75 17.38
CA ILE A 241 23.26 -19.13 17.60
C ILE A 241 24.32 -19.90 18.41
N SER A 242 25.60 -19.73 18.07
CA SER A 242 26.71 -20.36 18.79
C SER A 242 26.77 -19.89 20.23
N LEU A 243 26.66 -18.57 20.46
CA LEU A 243 26.62 -17.99 21.80
C LEU A 243 25.40 -18.45 22.61
N GLN A 244 24.24 -18.50 22.00
CA GLN A 244 23.01 -18.97 22.65
C GLN A 244 23.11 -20.42 23.07
N SER A 245 23.76 -21.26 22.27
CA SER A 245 24.02 -22.66 22.60
C SER A 245 25.04 -22.80 23.73
N GLU A 246 26.10 -21.97 23.75
CA GLU A 246 27.13 -21.95 24.79
C GLU A 246 26.57 -21.57 26.15
N PHE A 247 25.66 -20.58 26.18
CA PHE A 247 25.07 -20.09 27.44
C PHE A 247 23.69 -20.71 27.75
N ALA A 248 23.29 -21.75 27.03
CA ALA A 248 22.04 -22.46 27.32
C ALA A 248 22.07 -23.12 28.70
N GLY A 249 21.16 -22.70 29.61
CA GLY A 249 21.08 -23.23 30.98
C GLY A 249 22.13 -22.70 31.94
N VAL A 250 22.99 -21.77 31.52
CA VAL A 250 23.96 -21.12 32.41
C VAL A 250 23.25 -20.05 33.24
N ASP A 251 23.41 -20.14 34.57
CA ASP A 251 22.95 -19.08 35.48
C ASP A 251 23.90 -17.86 35.37
N PRO A 252 23.41 -16.68 34.96
CA PRO A 252 24.22 -15.48 34.78
C PRO A 252 25.00 -15.08 36.03
N SER A 253 24.49 -15.39 37.24
CA SER A 253 25.13 -15.09 38.53
C SER A 253 26.39 -15.91 38.76
N THR A 254 26.56 -17.04 38.07
CA THR A 254 27.72 -17.93 38.22
C THR A 254 28.89 -17.57 37.27
N ILE A 255 28.69 -16.64 36.36
CA ILE A 255 29.70 -16.20 35.39
C ILE A 255 30.70 -15.27 36.11
N THR A 256 31.83 -15.81 36.57
CA THR A 256 32.87 -15.07 37.25
C THR A 256 34.00 -14.61 36.32
N ASP A 257 34.20 -15.30 35.22
CA ASP A 257 35.20 -14.94 34.20
C ASP A 257 34.77 -13.70 33.39
N ALA A 258 35.62 -12.69 33.31
CA ALA A 258 35.35 -11.43 32.66
C ALA A 258 35.11 -11.57 31.15
N THR A 259 35.80 -12.51 30.49
CA THR A 259 35.65 -12.76 29.06
C THR A 259 34.31 -13.45 28.76
N MET A 260 33.96 -14.47 29.55
CA MET A 260 32.66 -15.12 29.46
C MET A 260 31.51 -14.14 29.75
N LYS A 261 31.67 -13.28 30.73
CA LYS A 261 30.67 -12.25 31.03
C LYS A 261 30.48 -11.28 29.86
N ALA A 262 31.55 -10.78 29.25
CA ALA A 262 31.47 -9.90 28.08
C ALA A 262 30.77 -10.57 26.90
N ARG A 263 30.98 -11.87 26.65
CA ARG A 263 30.31 -12.64 25.62
C ARG A 263 28.82 -12.83 25.93
N TYR A 264 28.49 -13.10 27.18
CA TYR A 264 27.11 -13.19 27.64
C TYR A 264 26.38 -11.84 27.47
N ASP A 265 27.00 -10.75 27.93
CA ASP A 265 26.45 -9.40 27.81
C ASP A 265 26.24 -9.00 26.32
N TYR A 266 27.19 -9.37 25.45
CA TYR A 266 27.06 -9.17 24.00
C TYR A 266 25.86 -9.95 23.41
N LEU A 267 25.66 -11.22 23.84
CA LEU A 267 24.50 -12.00 23.45
C LEU A 267 23.19 -11.33 23.89
N GLN A 268 23.12 -10.92 25.17
CA GLN A 268 21.88 -10.30 25.68
C GLN A 268 21.59 -8.95 25.04
N ALA A 269 22.59 -8.12 24.83
CA ALA A 269 22.43 -6.86 24.09
C ALA A 269 21.94 -7.07 22.67
N GLY A 270 22.52 -8.03 21.93
CA GLY A 270 22.11 -8.35 20.57
C GLY A 270 20.69 -8.89 20.47
N LEU A 271 20.24 -9.69 21.45
CA LEU A 271 18.86 -10.17 21.53
C LEU A 271 17.89 -9.04 21.86
N ALA A 272 18.23 -8.19 22.84
CA ALA A 272 17.38 -7.07 23.25
C ALA A 272 17.20 -6.01 22.15
N ASP A 273 18.27 -5.69 21.43
CA ASP A 273 18.27 -4.69 20.36
C ASP A 273 17.82 -5.26 19.01
N GLY A 274 17.63 -6.58 18.89
CA GLY A 274 17.33 -7.28 17.65
C GLY A 274 18.54 -7.41 16.69
N ASN A 275 19.72 -6.99 17.09
CA ASN A 275 20.95 -7.10 16.30
C ASN A 275 21.45 -8.54 16.15
N ALA A 276 20.99 -9.46 17.00
CA ALA A 276 21.23 -10.90 16.87
C ALA A 276 20.59 -11.50 15.60
N TYR A 277 19.64 -10.82 14.97
CA TYR A 277 18.93 -11.32 13.81
C TYR A 277 19.42 -10.70 12.51
N ARG A 278 19.28 -11.43 11.40
CA ARG A 278 19.62 -10.96 10.05
C ARG A 278 18.64 -9.87 9.61
N SER A 279 19.11 -8.90 8.83
CA SER A 279 18.27 -7.84 8.26
C SER A 279 17.57 -8.25 6.97
N ALA A 280 17.97 -9.35 6.35
CA ALA A 280 17.39 -9.88 5.13
C ALA A 280 17.29 -11.40 5.18
N ARG A 281 16.19 -11.95 4.68
CA ARG A 281 15.94 -13.38 4.51
C ARG A 281 15.62 -13.65 3.05
N PHE A 282 16.35 -14.59 2.44
CA PHE A 282 16.07 -15.05 1.08
C PHE A 282 14.94 -16.07 1.11
N GLU A 283 14.04 -15.98 0.15
CA GLU A 283 12.96 -16.94 -0.07
C GLU A 283 12.99 -17.42 -1.52
N PHE A 284 12.68 -18.69 -1.72
CA PHE A 284 12.59 -19.28 -3.04
C PHE A 284 11.42 -20.25 -3.08
N GLY A 285 10.59 -20.16 -4.13
CA GLY A 285 9.36 -20.96 -4.18
C GLY A 285 8.58 -20.84 -5.47
N ALA A 286 7.30 -21.20 -5.40
CA ALA A 286 6.33 -21.03 -6.48
C ALA A 286 5.33 -19.92 -6.14
N GLN A 287 4.97 -19.12 -7.16
CA GLN A 287 3.92 -18.12 -7.07
C GLN A 287 2.81 -18.41 -8.07
N LEU A 288 1.57 -18.33 -7.62
CA LEU A 288 0.38 -18.20 -8.47
C LEU A 288 -0.22 -16.82 -8.23
N LYS A 289 -0.31 -16.02 -9.30
CA LYS A 289 -0.94 -14.70 -9.26
C LYS A 289 -2.10 -14.65 -10.24
N VAL A 290 -3.25 -14.23 -9.76
CA VAL A 290 -4.45 -14.03 -10.58
C VAL A 290 -4.86 -12.57 -10.50
N ASP A 291 -4.84 -11.88 -11.62
CA ASP A 291 -5.31 -10.50 -11.77
C ASP A 291 -6.66 -10.51 -12.49
N PHE A 292 -7.61 -9.80 -11.93
CA PHE A 292 -8.94 -9.61 -12.49
C PHE A 292 -9.29 -8.13 -12.54
N ALA A 293 -9.74 -7.63 -13.69
CA ALA A 293 -10.08 -6.22 -13.87
C ALA A 293 -11.25 -6.07 -14.83
N VAL A 294 -12.42 -5.72 -14.32
CA VAL A 294 -13.66 -5.56 -15.12
C VAL A 294 -14.21 -4.15 -14.95
N ASN A 295 -14.50 -3.50 -16.07
CA ASN A 295 -15.38 -2.35 -16.09
C ASN A 295 -16.81 -2.88 -16.28
N VAL A 296 -17.60 -2.92 -15.20
CA VAL A 296 -18.98 -3.39 -15.24
C VAL A 296 -19.83 -2.43 -16.09
N ASN A 297 -19.54 -1.13 -15.96
CA ASN A 297 -20.06 -0.04 -16.77
C ASN A 297 -19.10 1.16 -16.73
N ASP A 298 -19.45 2.28 -17.36
CA ASP A 298 -18.62 3.50 -17.42
C ASP A 298 -18.33 4.13 -16.05
N ASN A 299 -19.14 3.81 -15.04
CA ASN A 299 -19.04 4.37 -13.69
C ASN A 299 -18.54 3.38 -12.65
N PHE A 300 -18.57 2.07 -12.93
CA PHE A 300 -18.24 1.04 -11.96
C PHE A 300 -17.12 0.11 -12.47
N LYS A 301 -16.01 0.10 -11.76
CA LYS A 301 -14.86 -0.77 -12.02
C LYS A 301 -14.57 -1.64 -10.82
N TYR A 302 -14.37 -2.93 -11.07
CA TYR A 302 -13.87 -3.89 -10.09
C TYR A 302 -12.49 -4.40 -10.48
N THR A 303 -11.57 -4.41 -9.54
CA THR A 303 -10.25 -5.04 -9.69
C THR A 303 -9.99 -5.95 -8.50
N SER A 304 -9.42 -7.13 -8.78
CA SER A 304 -9.01 -8.10 -7.77
C SER A 304 -7.66 -8.68 -8.14
N GLN A 305 -6.82 -8.91 -7.14
CA GLN A 305 -5.54 -9.57 -7.28
C GLN A 305 -5.38 -10.59 -6.16
N VAL A 306 -5.18 -11.85 -6.52
CA VAL A 306 -4.83 -12.93 -5.59
C VAL A 306 -3.40 -13.34 -5.87
N VAL A 307 -2.58 -13.36 -4.83
CA VAL A 307 -1.21 -13.89 -4.88
C VAL A 307 -1.08 -15.00 -3.85
N LEU A 308 -0.74 -16.20 -4.33
CA LEU A 308 -0.37 -17.34 -3.49
C LEU A 308 1.12 -17.57 -3.67
N PHE A 309 1.86 -17.72 -2.59
CA PHE A 309 3.29 -18.05 -2.62
C PHE A 309 3.59 -19.20 -1.69
N SER A 310 4.21 -20.25 -2.21
CA SER A 310 4.68 -21.41 -1.45
C SER A 310 6.21 -21.40 -1.41
N ASN A 311 6.79 -21.28 -0.21
CA ASN A 311 8.24 -21.25 -0.01
C ASN A 311 8.82 -22.66 0.01
N TYR A 312 9.63 -23.03 -0.99
CA TYR A 312 10.26 -24.35 -1.06
C TYR A 312 11.28 -24.61 0.06
N LEU A 313 11.85 -23.53 0.61
CA LEU A 313 12.90 -23.64 1.63
C LEU A 313 12.35 -23.78 3.05
N LYS A 314 11.06 -23.40 3.27
CA LYS A 314 10.45 -23.40 4.60
C LYS A 314 8.94 -23.58 4.49
N ASN A 315 8.41 -24.68 5.05
CA ASN A 315 6.98 -24.98 5.13
C ASN A 315 6.23 -24.87 3.77
N PRO A 316 6.63 -25.59 2.72
CA PRO A 316 6.02 -25.44 1.38
C PRO A 316 4.52 -25.79 1.35
N GLN A 317 4.03 -26.55 2.32
CA GLN A 317 2.61 -26.89 2.50
C GLN A 317 1.75 -25.74 3.01
N ASN A 318 2.35 -24.65 3.52
CA ASN A 318 1.66 -23.49 4.07
C ASN A 318 1.82 -22.30 3.11
N PRO A 319 1.01 -22.18 2.05
CA PRO A 319 1.12 -21.05 1.13
C PRO A 319 0.70 -19.75 1.81
N ARG A 320 1.49 -18.71 1.58
CA ARG A 320 1.08 -17.34 1.92
C ARG A 320 0.03 -16.87 0.92
N VAL A 321 -0.98 -16.17 1.43
CA VAL A 321 -2.09 -15.64 0.64
C VAL A 321 -2.13 -14.13 0.80
N ASN A 322 -2.19 -13.41 -0.31
CA ASN A 322 -2.54 -11.99 -0.31
C ASN A 322 -3.65 -11.78 -1.34
N TRP A 323 -4.78 -11.29 -0.90
CA TRP A 323 -5.94 -11.05 -1.75
C TRP A 323 -6.41 -9.61 -1.61
N ASP A 324 -6.16 -8.81 -2.62
CA ASP A 324 -6.55 -7.41 -2.72
C ASP A 324 -7.79 -7.27 -3.60
N ASN A 325 -8.81 -6.55 -3.15
CA ASN A 325 -9.97 -6.17 -3.94
C ASN A 325 -10.15 -4.65 -3.90
N ARG A 326 -10.63 -4.10 -5.01
CA ARG A 326 -10.96 -2.70 -5.13
C ARG A 326 -12.19 -2.51 -6.01
N PHE A 327 -13.18 -1.83 -5.47
CA PHE A 327 -14.39 -1.39 -6.15
C PHE A 327 -14.35 0.12 -6.27
N ASP A 328 -14.28 0.64 -7.48
CA ASP A 328 -14.33 2.08 -7.77
C ASP A 328 -15.69 2.41 -8.39
N TRP A 329 -16.46 3.26 -7.73
CA TRP A 329 -17.73 3.77 -8.24
C TRP A 329 -17.62 5.27 -8.47
N LYS A 330 -17.66 5.70 -9.72
CA LYS A 330 -17.68 7.09 -10.13
C LYS A 330 -19.09 7.65 -9.97
N LEU A 331 -19.29 8.49 -8.97
CA LEU A 331 -20.57 9.12 -8.65
C LEU A 331 -20.80 10.41 -9.46
N ALA A 332 -19.72 11.14 -9.77
CA ALA A 332 -19.71 12.34 -10.60
C ALA A 332 -18.36 12.47 -11.33
N LYS A 333 -18.19 13.49 -12.17
CA LYS A 333 -17.00 13.69 -13.02
C LYS A 333 -15.66 13.56 -12.26
N PHE A 334 -15.59 14.07 -11.03
CA PHE A 334 -14.38 14.05 -10.19
C PHE A 334 -14.63 13.40 -8.83
N PHE A 335 -15.81 12.85 -8.58
CA PHE A 335 -16.18 12.31 -7.28
C PHE A 335 -16.41 10.81 -7.38
N SER A 336 -15.75 10.04 -6.51
CA SER A 336 -15.84 8.58 -6.49
C SER A 336 -15.97 8.03 -5.07
N LEU A 337 -16.68 6.91 -4.98
CA LEU A 337 -16.69 6.01 -3.84
C LEU A 337 -15.74 4.86 -4.16
N THR A 338 -14.82 4.56 -3.27
CA THR A 338 -13.91 3.43 -3.38
C THR A 338 -14.05 2.54 -2.16
N ILE A 339 -14.25 1.24 -2.40
CA ILE A 339 -14.18 0.20 -1.37
C ILE A 339 -12.95 -0.64 -1.66
N THR A 340 -12.11 -0.85 -0.67
CA THR A 340 -10.97 -1.75 -0.76
C THR A 340 -11.06 -2.80 0.33
N THR A 341 -10.77 -4.07 -0.02
CA THR A 341 -10.56 -5.12 0.97
C THR A 341 -9.22 -5.79 0.74
N ASN A 342 -8.54 -6.15 1.81
CA ASN A 342 -7.30 -6.90 1.76
C ASN A 342 -7.35 -8.03 2.79
N LEU A 343 -7.08 -9.25 2.31
CA LEU A 343 -6.96 -10.44 3.15
C LEU A 343 -5.54 -10.96 3.02
N ILE A 344 -4.88 -11.15 4.16
CA ILE A 344 -3.50 -11.65 4.23
C ILE A 344 -3.48 -12.88 5.16
N TYR A 345 -2.85 -13.95 4.70
CA TYR A 345 -2.40 -15.05 5.53
C TYR A 345 -0.91 -15.29 5.29
N ASP A 346 -0.13 -15.27 6.35
CA ASP A 346 1.31 -15.55 6.33
C ASP A 346 1.65 -16.31 7.63
N ASP A 347 2.14 -17.54 7.49
CA ASP A 347 2.48 -18.40 8.63
C ASP A 347 3.74 -17.95 9.39
N THR A 348 4.49 -17.00 8.83
CA THR A 348 5.65 -16.39 9.48
C THR A 348 5.29 -15.21 10.39
N ILE A 349 4.04 -14.71 10.28
CA ILE A 349 3.55 -13.57 11.07
C ILE A 349 2.69 -14.08 12.22
N MET A 350 3.15 -13.81 13.44
CA MET A 350 2.46 -14.16 14.68
C MET A 350 1.66 -12.96 15.18
N ILE A 351 0.36 -13.16 15.42
CA ILE A 351 -0.57 -12.12 15.86
C ILE A 351 -1.05 -12.46 17.26
N TYR A 352 -0.83 -11.54 18.20
CA TYR A 352 -1.36 -11.62 19.54
C TYR A 352 -2.88 -11.43 19.55
N SER A 353 -3.58 -12.21 20.34
CA SER A 353 -5.02 -12.11 20.53
C SER A 353 -5.34 -11.91 22.01
N GLU A 354 -6.07 -10.85 22.28
CA GLU A 354 -6.56 -10.57 23.63
C GLU A 354 -7.60 -11.60 24.13
N LYS A 355 -8.25 -12.33 23.22
CA LYS A 355 -9.28 -13.31 23.60
C LYS A 355 -8.71 -14.55 24.26
N ASP A 356 -7.56 -15.02 23.83
CA ASP A 356 -6.91 -16.23 24.34
C ASP A 356 -5.53 -15.93 24.96
N LEU A 357 -5.14 -14.64 25.05
CA LEU A 357 -3.86 -14.16 25.60
C LEU A 357 -2.66 -14.87 24.99
N ALA A 358 -2.77 -15.27 23.74
CA ALA A 358 -1.77 -16.06 23.04
C ALA A 358 -1.48 -15.48 21.65
N THR A 359 -0.31 -15.86 21.12
CA THR A 359 0.16 -15.44 19.79
C THR A 359 0.01 -16.59 18.82
N HIS A 360 -0.76 -16.40 17.76
CA HIS A 360 -1.03 -17.41 16.75
C HIS A 360 -0.91 -16.85 15.33
N GLN A 361 -0.72 -17.74 14.36
CA GLN A 361 -0.91 -17.44 12.94
C GLN A 361 -2.38 -17.19 12.68
N ARG A 362 -2.74 -16.04 12.13
CA ARG A 362 -4.14 -15.66 11.88
C ARG A 362 -4.31 -15.03 10.52
N ILE A 363 -5.51 -15.19 9.97
CA ILE A 363 -5.93 -14.43 8.79
C ILE A 363 -6.11 -12.96 9.23
N GLN A 364 -5.49 -12.06 8.48
CA GLN A 364 -5.64 -10.62 8.64
C GLN A 364 -6.62 -10.13 7.58
N PHE A 365 -7.61 -9.37 7.99
CA PHE A 365 -8.57 -8.76 7.08
C PHE A 365 -8.66 -7.26 7.35
N ARG A 366 -8.59 -6.49 6.27
CA ARG A 366 -8.77 -5.05 6.29
C ARG A 366 -9.81 -4.67 5.26
N GLU A 367 -10.73 -3.79 5.64
CA GLU A 367 -11.62 -3.10 4.71
C GLU A 367 -11.48 -1.58 4.89
N ALA A 368 -11.70 -0.84 3.81
CA ALA A 368 -11.74 0.61 3.86
C ALA A 368 -12.74 1.12 2.82
N LEU A 369 -13.58 2.05 3.27
CA LEU A 369 -14.50 2.82 2.45
C LEU A 369 -13.97 4.25 2.35
N ALA A 370 -13.82 4.76 1.13
CA ALA A 370 -13.29 6.07 0.89
C ALA A 370 -14.19 6.86 -0.08
N PHE A 371 -14.55 8.08 0.31
CA PHE A 371 -15.13 9.09 -0.56
C PHE A 371 -14.06 10.09 -0.95
N GLY A 372 -13.90 10.40 -2.22
CA GLY A 372 -12.82 11.29 -2.61
C GLY A 372 -12.90 11.87 -3.99
N PHE A 373 -12.07 12.87 -4.20
CA PHE A 373 -11.82 13.46 -5.51
C PHE A 373 -10.80 12.61 -6.26
N THR A 374 -11.19 12.16 -7.45
CA THR A 374 -10.33 11.34 -8.32
C THR A 374 -10.07 12.10 -9.61
N TYR A 375 -8.80 12.22 -9.98
CA TYR A 375 -8.37 12.74 -11.26
C TYR A 375 -7.50 11.71 -11.99
N THR A 376 -7.84 11.45 -13.26
CA THR A 376 -7.11 10.48 -14.08
C THR A 376 -6.60 11.16 -15.34
N ILE A 377 -5.30 11.05 -15.58
CA ILE A 377 -4.65 11.47 -16.82
C ILE A 377 -4.28 10.18 -17.56
N ALA A 378 -4.83 10.00 -18.75
CA ALA A 378 -4.38 8.97 -19.68
C ALA A 378 -3.48 9.63 -20.72
N GLY A 379 -2.27 9.13 -20.91
CA GLY A 379 -1.41 9.53 -22.03
C GLY A 379 -2.01 9.04 -23.33
N LYS A 380 -2.26 9.98 -24.24
CA LYS A 380 -2.71 9.68 -25.61
C LYS A 380 -1.59 9.07 -26.42
#